data_50b12d25542ada75de7e1bae848e2b95
#
_entry.id   50b12d25542ada75de7e1bae848e2b95
#
_cell.length_a   1.000
_cell.length_b   1.000
_cell.length_c   1.000
_cell.angle_alpha   90.00
_cell.angle_beta   90.00
_cell.angle_gamma   90.00
#
_symmetry.space_group_name_H-M   'P 1'
#
loop_
_entity.id
_entity.type
_entity.pdbx_description
1 polymer ?
#
loop_
_entity_poly.entity_id
_entity_poly.type
_entity_poly.pdbx_seq_one_letter_code
_entity_poly.pdbx_strand_id
1 'polypeptide(L)'
;INLVTEKLAFATDYCGVKSGRDVDKFKEMNLHACDGVNVSCPAIEESPVNVECKVKQVVELGSHHMFIAEVVGVQISDEYMDKTGKFNLNSTGLVAYSHGEYFALGDKLGKFGYSVRKK
;
A
#
# COMPACT_ATOMS: atom_id res chain seq x y z
N ILE A 1 0.50 1.93 6.60
CA ILE A 1 1.01 1.65 5.23
C ILE A 1 -0.17 1.53 4.30
N ASN A 2 -0.21 2.35 3.25
CA ASN A 2 -1.29 2.33 2.26
C ASN A 2 -0.77 1.66 0.99
N LEU A 3 -1.42 0.60 0.52
CA LEU A 3 -0.98 -0.08 -0.69
C LEU A 3 -1.26 0.79 -1.93
N VAL A 4 -0.33 0.80 -2.85
CA VAL A 4 -0.39 1.63 -4.06
C VAL A 4 -1.00 0.85 -5.20
N THR A 5 -1.99 1.46 -5.85
CA THR A 5 -2.61 0.94 -7.07
C THR A 5 -2.21 1.80 -8.27
N GLU A 6 -2.55 1.34 -9.47
CA GLU A 6 -2.32 2.10 -10.71
C GLU A 6 -2.92 3.51 -10.63
N LYS A 7 -4.10 3.66 -10.03
CA LYS A 7 -4.76 4.96 -9.81
C LYS A 7 -3.97 5.89 -8.88
N LEU A 8 -3.21 5.32 -7.95
CA LEU A 8 -2.40 6.06 -6.97
C LEU A 8 -0.94 6.24 -7.39
N ALA A 9 -0.50 5.64 -8.49
CA ALA A 9 0.91 5.67 -8.91
C ALA A 9 1.44 7.10 -9.10
N PHE A 10 0.68 7.98 -9.77
CA PHE A 10 1.06 9.38 -9.95
C PHE A 10 1.18 10.13 -8.61
N ALA A 11 0.19 9.97 -7.73
CA ALA A 11 0.22 10.59 -6.41
C ALA A 11 1.38 10.07 -5.55
N THR A 12 1.70 8.79 -5.68
CA THR A 12 2.83 8.16 -4.97
C THR A 12 4.16 8.76 -5.41
N ASP A 13 4.39 8.90 -6.71
CA ASP A 13 5.58 9.53 -7.25
C ASP A 13 5.70 10.99 -6.80
N TYR A 14 4.63 11.78 -6.98
CA TYR A 14 4.60 13.18 -6.53
C TYR A 14 4.92 13.31 -5.04
N CYS A 15 4.30 12.49 -4.20
CA CYS A 15 4.53 12.51 -2.75
C CYS A 15 5.95 12.09 -2.36
N GLY A 16 6.60 11.27 -3.17
CA GLY A 16 7.99 10.87 -2.97
C GLY A 16 9.00 11.96 -3.36
N VAL A 17 8.67 12.79 -4.36
CA VAL A 17 9.54 13.86 -4.87
C VAL A 17 9.38 15.16 -4.08
N LYS A 18 8.15 15.55 -3.73
CA LYS A 18 7.85 16.79 -3.04
C LYS A 18 7.95 16.64 -1.52
N SER A 19 8.51 17.67 -0.88
CA SER A 19 8.55 17.72 0.58
C SER A 19 7.21 18.16 1.17
N GLY A 20 6.76 17.50 2.24
CA GLY A 20 5.61 17.93 3.02
C GLY A 20 5.81 19.26 3.76
N ARG A 21 7.04 19.83 3.76
CA ARG A 21 7.32 21.19 4.27
C ARG A 21 6.82 22.25 3.29
N ASP A 22 6.78 21.92 2.00
CA ASP A 22 6.53 22.89 0.92
C ASP A 22 5.11 22.76 0.37
N VAL A 23 4.50 21.60 0.48
CA VAL A 23 3.19 21.32 -0.11
C VAL A 23 2.30 20.50 0.82
N ASP A 24 1.00 20.71 0.74
CA ASP A 24 -0.02 19.85 1.31
C ASP A 24 -0.33 18.73 0.30
N LYS A 25 0.26 17.55 0.52
CA LYS A 25 0.18 16.41 -0.39
C LYS A 25 -1.25 15.88 -0.56
N PHE A 26 -2.07 15.92 0.49
CA PHE A 26 -3.47 15.51 0.41
C PHE A 26 -4.24 16.43 -0.54
N LYS A 27 -4.08 17.73 -0.37
CA LYS A 27 -4.74 18.74 -1.20
C LYS A 27 -4.25 18.68 -2.66
N GLU A 28 -2.92 18.67 -2.86
CA GLU A 28 -2.33 18.69 -4.21
C GLU A 28 -2.70 17.45 -5.03
N MET A 29 -2.78 16.28 -4.39
CA MET A 29 -3.09 15.01 -5.05
C MET A 29 -4.57 14.61 -4.93
N ASN A 30 -5.40 15.48 -4.37
CA ASN A 30 -6.82 15.22 -4.13
C ASN A 30 -7.05 13.88 -3.41
N LEU A 31 -6.26 13.63 -2.37
CA LEU A 31 -6.37 12.46 -1.51
C LEU A 31 -7.18 12.81 -0.27
N HIS A 32 -7.90 11.83 0.26
CA HIS A 32 -8.73 11.98 1.44
C HIS A 32 -8.16 11.16 2.60
N ALA A 33 -8.00 11.82 3.75
CA ALA A 33 -7.62 11.14 4.98
C ALA A 33 -8.85 10.47 5.58
N CYS A 34 -8.69 9.24 6.04
CA CYS A 34 -9.69 8.54 6.84
C CYS A 34 -9.07 8.05 8.15
N ASP A 35 -9.93 7.82 9.14
CA ASP A 35 -9.48 7.42 10.47
C ASP A 35 -8.98 5.97 10.50
N GLY A 36 -7.91 5.75 11.25
CA GLY A 36 -7.49 4.40 11.65
C GLY A 36 -8.46 3.80 12.67
N VAL A 37 -8.47 2.49 12.77
CA VAL A 37 -9.23 1.76 13.80
C VAL A 37 -8.38 1.53 15.05
N ASN A 38 -7.12 1.13 14.88
CA ASN A 38 -6.21 0.75 15.97
C ASN A 38 -5.06 1.76 16.18
N VAL A 39 -4.90 2.73 15.27
CA VAL A 39 -3.86 3.77 15.34
C VAL A 39 -4.50 5.13 15.12
N SER A 40 -3.89 6.17 15.69
CA SER A 40 -4.39 7.55 15.57
C SER A 40 -3.95 8.27 14.29
N CYS A 41 -2.95 7.75 13.58
CA CYS A 41 -2.53 8.31 12.31
C CYS A 41 -3.57 8.01 11.22
N PRO A 42 -3.80 8.97 10.28
CA PRO A 42 -4.76 8.76 9.21
C PRO A 42 -4.28 7.72 8.19
N ALA A 43 -5.23 7.07 7.56
CA ALA A 43 -5.03 6.29 6.34
C ALA A 43 -5.44 7.11 5.11
N ILE A 44 -5.15 6.60 3.91
CA ILE A 44 -5.58 7.19 2.63
C ILE A 44 -6.82 6.43 2.15
N GLU A 45 -7.94 7.15 2.02
CA GLU A 45 -9.24 6.57 1.66
C GLU A 45 -9.21 5.88 0.28
N GLU A 46 -8.45 6.45 -0.67
CA GLU A 46 -8.34 5.92 -2.04
C GLU A 46 -7.50 4.63 -2.12
N SER A 47 -6.77 4.26 -1.07
CA SER A 47 -6.06 2.98 -1.04
C SER A 47 -7.02 1.85 -0.66
N PRO A 48 -7.08 0.77 -1.44
CA PRO A 48 -7.98 -0.36 -1.14
C PRO A 48 -7.53 -1.20 0.06
N VAL A 49 -6.28 -1.02 0.51
CA VAL A 49 -5.72 -1.73 1.66
C VAL A 49 -4.86 -0.79 2.47
N ASN A 50 -5.22 -0.60 3.73
CA ASN A 50 -4.48 0.19 4.70
C ASN A 50 -4.02 -0.73 5.84
N VAL A 51 -2.71 -0.90 5.98
CA VAL A 51 -2.09 -1.74 7.01
C VAL A 51 -1.69 -0.84 8.18
N GLU A 52 -2.38 -1.01 9.29
CA GLU A 52 -2.12 -0.25 10.52
C GLU A 52 -0.97 -0.87 11.30
N CYS A 53 0.04 -0.07 11.58
CA CYS A 53 1.27 -0.52 12.20
C CYS A 53 1.64 0.33 13.42
N LYS A 54 2.23 -0.32 14.41
CA LYS A 54 2.92 0.36 15.53
C LYS A 54 4.42 0.10 15.45
N VAL A 55 5.21 1.17 15.38
CA VAL A 55 6.67 1.07 15.33
C VAL A 55 7.20 0.44 16.61
N LYS A 56 7.99 -0.62 16.48
CA LYS A 56 8.66 -1.32 17.58
C LYS A 56 10.13 -0.96 17.70
N GLN A 57 10.78 -0.72 16.57
CA GLN A 57 12.21 -0.41 16.53
C GLN A 57 12.50 0.51 15.35
N VAL A 58 13.43 1.43 15.55
CA VAL A 58 14.00 2.27 14.49
C VAL A 58 15.50 1.98 14.44
N VAL A 59 15.98 1.57 13.27
CA VAL A 59 17.41 1.33 13.02
C VAL A 59 17.96 2.46 12.16
N GLU A 60 18.92 3.20 12.69
CA GLU A 60 19.58 4.29 11.98
C GLU A 60 20.66 3.72 11.05
N LEU A 61 20.49 3.92 9.73
CA LEU A 61 21.38 3.40 8.70
C LEU A 61 22.14 4.50 7.94
N GLY A 62 22.35 5.65 8.57
CA GLY A 62 23.00 6.80 7.97
C GLY A 62 22.02 7.69 7.21
N SER A 63 21.98 7.60 5.89
CA SER A 63 21.08 8.41 5.05
C SER A 63 19.58 8.07 5.20
N HIS A 64 19.27 6.89 5.72
CA HIS A 64 17.91 6.38 5.89
C HIS A 64 17.76 5.69 7.23
N HIS A 65 16.51 5.63 7.70
CA HIS A 65 16.11 4.85 8.87
C HIS A 65 15.26 3.66 8.43
N MET A 66 15.48 2.51 9.04
CA MET A 66 14.64 1.33 8.88
C MET A 66 13.68 1.24 10.06
N PHE A 67 12.38 1.17 9.78
CA PHE A 67 11.34 1.02 10.80
C PHE A 67 10.87 -0.42 10.83
N ILE A 68 10.95 -1.05 12.00
CA ILE A 68 10.37 -2.36 12.27
C ILE A 68 9.07 -2.11 13.02
N ALA A 69 7.97 -2.60 12.48
CA ALA A 69 6.65 -2.32 13.03
C ALA A 69 5.79 -3.58 13.12
N GLU A 70 4.97 -3.61 14.16
CA GLU A 70 3.94 -4.64 14.34
C GLU A 70 2.68 -4.24 13.60
N VAL A 71 2.12 -5.15 12.80
CA VAL A 71 0.81 -4.98 12.19
C VAL A 71 -0.25 -5.19 13.26
N VAL A 72 -1.05 -4.17 13.53
CA VAL A 72 -2.11 -4.20 14.55
C VAL A 72 -3.53 -4.23 13.95
N GLY A 73 -3.64 -4.03 12.65
CA GLY A 73 -4.91 -4.11 11.94
C GLY A 73 -4.73 -3.92 10.44
N VAL A 74 -5.72 -4.34 9.67
CA VAL A 74 -5.77 -4.14 8.22
C VAL A 74 -7.19 -3.73 7.86
N GLN A 75 -7.31 -2.59 7.19
CA GLN A 75 -8.57 -2.14 6.58
C GLN A 75 -8.54 -2.47 5.09
N ILE A 76 -9.62 -3.03 4.59
CA ILE A 76 -9.76 -3.38 3.17
C ILE A 76 -11.06 -2.78 2.62
N SER A 77 -11.05 -2.42 1.35
CA SER A 77 -12.24 -1.91 0.66
C SER A 77 -13.20 -3.06 0.34
N ASP A 78 -14.47 -2.88 0.72
CA ASP A 78 -15.55 -3.84 0.42
C ASP A 78 -15.76 -4.06 -1.09
N GLU A 79 -15.38 -3.10 -1.91
CA GLU A 79 -15.45 -3.17 -3.38
C GLU A 79 -14.75 -4.42 -3.94
N TYR A 80 -13.70 -4.87 -3.26
CA TYR A 80 -12.90 -6.04 -3.68
C TYR A 80 -13.22 -7.32 -2.91
N MET A 81 -14.30 -7.31 -2.12
CA MET A 81 -14.85 -8.51 -1.49
C MET A 81 -15.80 -9.24 -2.45
N ASP A 82 -15.65 -10.54 -2.56
CA ASP A 82 -16.62 -11.34 -3.31
C ASP A 82 -17.83 -11.74 -2.43
N LYS A 83 -18.82 -12.38 -3.06
CA LYS A 83 -20.05 -12.81 -2.38
C LYS A 83 -19.82 -13.84 -1.27
N THR A 84 -18.65 -14.50 -1.25
CA THR A 84 -18.27 -15.47 -0.22
C THR A 84 -17.54 -14.84 0.95
N GLY A 85 -17.27 -13.52 0.91
CA GLY A 85 -16.50 -12.80 1.90
C GLY A 85 -14.99 -12.89 1.70
N LYS A 86 -14.54 -13.36 0.53
CA LYS A 86 -13.11 -13.44 0.19
C LYS A 86 -12.65 -12.11 -0.42
N PHE A 87 -11.55 -11.60 0.11
CA PHE A 87 -10.88 -10.41 -0.43
C PHE A 87 -10.00 -10.74 -1.64
N ASN A 88 -10.19 -10.03 -2.74
CA ASN A 88 -9.45 -10.22 -4.00
C ASN A 88 -8.36 -9.16 -4.17
N LEU A 89 -7.26 -9.28 -3.42
CA LEU A 89 -6.14 -8.34 -3.46
C LEU A 89 -5.61 -8.12 -4.88
N ASN A 90 -5.49 -9.18 -5.67
CA ASN A 90 -4.92 -9.11 -7.02
C ASN A 90 -5.80 -8.38 -8.04
N SER A 91 -7.05 -8.09 -7.71
CA SER A 91 -7.95 -7.28 -8.55
C SER A 91 -7.91 -5.78 -8.25
N THR A 92 -7.15 -5.37 -7.25
CA THR A 92 -7.06 -3.96 -6.83
C THR A 92 -6.17 -3.11 -7.73
N GLY A 93 -5.41 -3.73 -8.64
CA GLY A 93 -4.50 -3.03 -9.55
C GLY A 93 -3.21 -2.56 -8.86
N LEU A 94 -2.60 -3.41 -8.03
CA LEU A 94 -1.31 -3.11 -7.38
C LEU A 94 -0.22 -2.83 -8.40
N VAL A 95 0.75 -2.01 -8.01
CA VAL A 95 1.91 -1.66 -8.82
C VAL A 95 3.20 -2.17 -8.21
N ALA A 96 4.21 -2.35 -9.05
CA ALA A 96 5.58 -2.59 -8.66
C ALA A 96 6.45 -1.39 -9.05
N TYR A 97 7.38 -1.02 -8.17
CA TYR A 97 8.45 -0.08 -8.48
C TYR A 97 9.73 -0.87 -8.71
N SER A 98 10.27 -0.77 -9.91
CA SER A 98 11.47 -1.51 -10.30
C SER A 98 12.39 -0.63 -11.15
N HIS A 99 13.62 -0.50 -10.71
CA HIS A 99 14.70 0.20 -11.42
C HIS A 99 14.30 1.61 -11.89
N GLY A 100 13.66 2.37 -11.00
CA GLY A 100 13.28 3.76 -11.26
C GLY A 100 11.96 3.94 -12.03
N GLU A 101 11.21 2.88 -12.27
CA GLU A 101 9.98 2.91 -13.04
C GLU A 101 8.84 2.20 -12.31
N TYR A 102 7.61 2.60 -12.61
CA TYR A 102 6.40 2.00 -12.07
C TYR A 102 5.78 1.06 -13.09
N PHE A 103 5.37 -0.14 -12.65
CA PHE A 103 4.76 -1.15 -13.49
C PHE A 103 3.46 -1.66 -12.87
N ALA A 104 2.45 -1.91 -13.70
CA ALA A 104 1.33 -2.73 -13.31
C ALA A 104 1.78 -4.18 -13.10
N LEU A 105 1.12 -4.92 -12.20
CA LEU A 105 1.34 -6.36 -12.11
C LEU A 105 0.81 -7.04 -13.37
N GLY A 106 1.60 -7.94 -13.94
CA GLY A 106 1.26 -8.69 -15.14
C GLY A 106 0.40 -9.93 -14.87
N ASP A 107 0.43 -10.86 -15.82
CA ASP A 107 -0.34 -12.08 -15.76
C ASP A 107 0.08 -12.98 -14.60
N LYS A 108 -0.90 -13.72 -14.08
CA LYS A 108 -0.66 -14.67 -13.02
C LYS A 108 0.17 -15.85 -13.51
N LEU A 109 1.34 -16.07 -12.90
CA LEU A 109 2.23 -17.17 -13.26
C LEU A 109 1.82 -18.52 -12.65
N GLY A 110 1.18 -18.50 -11.48
CA GLY A 110 0.75 -19.73 -10.80
C GLY A 110 0.13 -19.45 -9.44
N LYS A 111 -0.30 -20.52 -8.78
CA LYS A 111 -0.73 -20.48 -7.36
C LYS A 111 0.40 -21.03 -6.49
N PHE A 112 0.41 -20.68 -5.23
CA PHE A 112 1.34 -21.30 -4.27
C PHE A 112 1.34 -22.82 -4.39
N GLY A 113 2.51 -23.42 -4.47
CA GLY A 113 2.69 -24.86 -4.66
C GLY A 113 2.51 -25.36 -6.10
N TYR A 114 2.36 -24.51 -7.11
CA TYR A 114 2.19 -24.95 -8.50
C TYR A 114 3.40 -25.73 -9.03
N SER A 115 4.60 -25.47 -8.52
CA SER A 115 5.84 -26.14 -8.93
C SER A 115 5.95 -27.60 -8.50
N VAL A 116 5.22 -28.00 -7.46
CA VAL A 116 5.28 -29.36 -6.88
C VAL A 116 3.99 -30.16 -7.13
N ARG A 117 3.08 -29.65 -7.94
CA ARG A 117 1.87 -30.38 -8.33
C ARG A 117 2.24 -31.57 -9.20
N LYS A 118 1.80 -32.75 -8.79
CA LYS A 118 1.85 -33.91 -9.69
C LYS A 118 1.00 -33.63 -10.93
N LYS A 119 1.58 -33.90 -12.09
CA LYS A 119 0.89 -33.80 -13.38
C LYS A 119 -0.22 -34.85 -13.47
#